data_6410ebe20fca342b3391d53ac3660317
#
_entry.id   6410ebe20fca342b3391d53ac3660317
#
_cell.length_a   1.000
_cell.length_b   1.000
_cell.length_c   1.000
_cell.angle_alpha   90.00
_cell.angle_beta   90.00
_cell.angle_gamma   90.00
#
_symmetry.space_group_name_H-M   'P 1'
#
loop_
_entity.id
_entity.type
_entity.pdbx_description
1 polymer ?
#
loop_
_entity_poly.entity_id
_entity_poly.type
_entity_poly.pdbx_seq_one_letter_code
_entity_poly.pdbx_strand_id
1 'polypeptide(L)'
;MERVEIGRLGRPYGLSGGLKFRGEPVVLALKRVYLEGLGYRAIAKSENLNQEIVLYLAGVNSRDAAEALVGLRVYTDRAELPRLEEGSYYYFELIGRPVFVDGKPFGEVADMREGPQDLLVIRAQGSSLRARHRTYLVPLQAPYVRVEEGGIHIEAIPGLFD
;
A
#
# COMPACT_ATOMS: atom_id res chain seq x y z
N MET A 1 3.33 15.34 13.49
CA MET A 1 2.38 14.58 12.65
C MET A 1 3.09 13.50 11.89
N GLU A 2 2.54 12.32 11.89
CA GLU A 2 3.14 11.20 11.19
C GLU A 2 2.72 11.22 9.72
N ARG A 3 3.71 11.18 8.83
CA ARG A 3 3.48 11.04 7.40
C ARG A 3 3.73 9.61 6.98
N VAL A 4 2.86 9.09 6.13
CA VAL A 4 2.98 7.74 5.59
C VAL A 4 3.10 7.79 4.09
N GLU A 5 3.99 6.96 3.52
CA GLU A 5 4.14 6.85 2.08
C GLU A 5 2.95 6.09 1.51
N ILE A 6 2.27 6.68 0.53
CA ILE A 6 1.11 6.06 -0.11
C ILE A 6 1.34 5.70 -1.57
N GLY A 7 2.46 6.11 -2.14
CA GLY A 7 2.77 5.76 -3.53
C GLY A 7 3.85 6.63 -4.14
N ARG A 8 3.91 6.58 -5.47
CA ARG A 8 4.86 7.36 -6.28
C ARG A 8 4.18 7.95 -7.50
N LEU A 9 4.69 9.09 -7.95
CA LEU A 9 4.28 9.67 -9.20
C LEU A 9 4.97 8.95 -10.35
N GLY A 10 4.17 8.53 -11.33
CA GLY A 10 4.67 7.88 -12.53
C GLY A 10 4.70 8.83 -13.73
N ARG A 11 4.47 8.28 -14.93
CA ARG A 11 4.55 9.03 -16.17
C ARG A 11 3.53 10.16 -16.27
N PRO A 12 3.85 11.25 -16.96
CA PRO A 12 2.85 12.26 -17.29
C PRO A 12 1.73 11.67 -18.14
N TYR A 13 0.53 12.18 -17.90
CA TYR A 13 -0.67 11.77 -18.63
C TYR A 13 -1.27 13.01 -19.33
N GLY A 14 -1.28 12.97 -20.65
CA GLY A 14 -1.81 14.09 -21.42
C GLY A 14 -0.89 15.31 -21.40
N LEU A 15 -1.43 16.48 -21.77
CA LEU A 15 -0.67 17.72 -21.93
C LEU A 15 -0.93 18.75 -20.84
N SER A 16 -1.91 18.53 -19.99
CA SER A 16 -2.37 19.52 -19.02
C SER A 16 -1.80 19.37 -17.62
N GLY A 17 -0.80 18.49 -17.44
CA GLY A 17 -0.14 18.34 -16.15
C GLY A 17 -0.57 17.12 -15.34
N GLY A 18 -1.34 16.19 -15.92
CA GLY A 18 -1.70 14.95 -15.27
C GLY A 18 -0.51 14.05 -15.02
N LEU A 19 -0.52 13.33 -13.92
CA LEU A 19 0.52 12.38 -13.55
C LEU A 19 -0.13 11.06 -13.11
N LYS A 20 0.36 9.96 -13.67
CA LYS A 20 -0.07 8.65 -13.20
C LYS A 20 0.42 8.46 -11.77
N PHE A 21 -0.40 7.85 -10.96
CA PHE A 21 -0.08 7.57 -9.55
C PHE A 21 -0.07 6.07 -9.33
N ARG A 22 0.99 5.56 -8.73
CA ARG A 22 1.11 4.15 -8.34
C ARG A 22 1.13 4.06 -6.83
N GLY A 23 0.11 3.44 -6.25
CA GLY A 23 0.04 3.28 -4.81
C GLY A 23 -1.39 3.08 -4.33
N GLU A 24 -1.64 3.54 -3.13
CA GLU A 24 -2.91 3.32 -2.44
C GLU A 24 -4.06 4.10 -3.09
N PRO A 25 -5.17 3.41 -3.44
CA PRO A 25 -6.34 4.09 -4.02
C PRO A 25 -6.95 5.15 -3.14
N VAL A 26 -6.61 5.18 -1.86
CA VAL A 26 -7.09 6.21 -0.92
C VAL A 26 -6.76 7.62 -1.39
N VAL A 27 -5.74 7.77 -2.26
CA VAL A 27 -5.38 9.08 -2.81
C VAL A 27 -6.57 9.77 -3.49
N LEU A 28 -7.52 8.99 -4.02
CA LEU A 28 -8.72 9.54 -4.67
C LEU A 28 -9.63 10.30 -3.68
N ALA A 29 -9.52 10.01 -2.40
CA ALA A 29 -10.30 10.66 -1.35
C ALA A 29 -9.58 11.82 -0.68
N LEU A 30 -8.30 12.04 -1.00
CA LEU A 30 -7.49 13.07 -0.37
C LEU A 30 -7.60 14.40 -1.11
N LYS A 31 -7.46 15.49 -0.38
CA LYS A 31 -7.47 16.84 -0.94
C LYS A 31 -6.07 17.38 -1.22
N ARG A 32 -5.07 16.81 -0.55
CA ARG A 32 -3.67 17.19 -0.72
C ARG A 32 -2.76 16.00 -0.44
N VAL A 33 -1.56 16.11 -0.95
CA VAL A 33 -0.50 15.13 -0.68
C VAL A 33 0.79 15.87 -0.34
N TYR A 34 1.73 15.14 0.27
CA TYR A 34 3.07 15.66 0.51
C TYR A 34 4.02 15.00 -0.50
N LEU A 35 4.73 15.83 -1.26
CA LEU A 35 5.70 15.35 -2.25
C LEU A 35 7.11 15.39 -1.67
N GLU A 36 7.85 14.33 -1.86
CA GLU A 36 9.23 14.21 -1.40
C GLU A 36 10.06 15.41 -1.85
N GLY A 37 10.63 16.13 -0.88
CA GLY A 37 11.48 17.28 -1.16
C GLY A 37 10.78 18.57 -1.58
N LEU A 38 9.47 18.53 -1.85
CA LEU A 38 8.72 19.70 -2.33
C LEU A 38 7.63 20.19 -1.39
N GLY A 39 7.19 19.35 -0.45
CA GLY A 39 6.17 19.71 0.50
C GLY A 39 4.75 19.42 0.03
N TYR A 40 3.78 20.03 0.70
CA TYR A 40 2.37 19.79 0.41
C TYR A 40 1.93 20.39 -0.92
N ARG A 41 1.09 19.65 -1.62
CA ARG A 41 0.43 20.09 -2.85
C ARG A 41 -1.03 19.69 -2.82
N ALA A 42 -1.90 20.64 -3.13
CA ALA A 42 -3.32 20.36 -3.27
C ALA A 42 -3.56 19.51 -4.52
N ILE A 43 -4.52 18.59 -4.42
CA ILE A 43 -4.98 17.81 -5.56
C ILE A 43 -6.14 18.56 -6.17
N ALA A 44 -5.93 19.12 -7.37
CA ALA A 44 -6.97 19.85 -8.08
C ALA A 44 -8.04 18.89 -8.62
N LYS A 45 -7.61 17.71 -9.06
CA LYS A 45 -8.48 16.69 -9.62
C LYS A 45 -7.80 15.34 -9.55
N SER A 46 -8.57 14.28 -9.35
CA SER A 46 -8.08 12.92 -9.47
C SER A 46 -9.06 12.10 -10.29
N GLU A 47 -8.53 11.18 -11.10
CA GLU A 47 -9.32 10.31 -11.96
C GLU A 47 -8.86 8.87 -11.78
N ASN A 48 -9.82 7.95 -11.85
CA ASN A 48 -9.54 6.52 -11.89
C ASN A 48 -9.96 6.00 -13.26
N LEU A 49 -8.97 5.80 -14.13
CA LEU A 49 -9.17 5.38 -15.51
C LEU A 49 -8.69 3.94 -15.70
N ASN A 50 -9.62 2.99 -15.83
CA ASN A 50 -9.27 1.58 -16.04
C ASN A 50 -8.23 1.06 -15.04
N GLN A 51 -8.47 1.31 -13.74
CA GLN A 51 -7.58 0.93 -12.65
C GLN A 51 -6.26 1.72 -12.59
N GLU A 52 -6.08 2.70 -13.47
CA GLU A 52 -4.98 3.64 -13.37
C GLU A 52 -5.47 4.94 -12.73
N ILE A 53 -4.71 5.44 -11.77
CA ILE A 53 -5.04 6.69 -11.10
C ILE A 53 -4.22 7.80 -11.72
N VAL A 54 -4.87 8.91 -12.03
CA VAL A 54 -4.23 10.11 -12.57
C VAL A 54 -4.50 11.27 -11.63
N LEU A 55 -3.44 11.95 -11.20
CA LEU A 55 -3.54 13.11 -10.32
C LEU A 55 -3.21 14.39 -11.08
N TYR A 56 -4.00 15.42 -10.83
CA TYR A 56 -3.75 16.77 -11.30
C TYR A 56 -3.46 17.63 -10.08
N LEU A 57 -2.21 18.03 -9.93
CA LEU A 57 -1.75 18.79 -8.78
C LEU A 57 -1.81 20.29 -9.03
N ALA A 58 -2.12 21.04 -7.99
CA ALA A 58 -2.17 22.50 -8.10
C ALA A 58 -0.81 23.06 -8.54
N GLY A 59 -0.85 23.95 -9.52
CA GLY A 59 0.36 24.57 -10.05
C GLY A 59 1.10 23.77 -11.11
N VAL A 60 0.62 22.56 -11.41
CA VAL A 60 1.21 21.68 -12.44
C VAL A 60 0.27 21.69 -13.64
N ASN A 61 0.53 22.58 -14.59
CA ASN A 61 -0.41 22.87 -15.69
C ASN A 61 0.10 22.47 -17.08
N SER A 62 1.23 21.81 -17.15
CA SER A 62 1.83 21.39 -18.42
C SER A 62 2.51 20.03 -18.26
N ARG A 63 2.74 19.39 -19.40
CA ARG A 63 3.48 18.12 -19.42
C ARG A 63 4.91 18.30 -18.90
N ASP A 64 5.56 19.40 -19.23
CA ASP A 64 6.93 19.67 -18.76
C ASP A 64 6.98 19.81 -17.24
N ALA A 65 6.01 20.52 -16.67
CA ALA A 65 5.92 20.66 -15.22
C ALA A 65 5.67 19.30 -14.55
N ALA A 66 4.84 18.45 -15.17
CA ALA A 66 4.58 17.11 -14.67
C ALA A 66 5.83 16.22 -14.75
N GLU A 67 6.59 16.31 -15.82
CA GLU A 67 7.82 15.52 -15.99
C GLU A 67 8.84 15.78 -14.89
N ALA A 68 8.89 16.99 -14.36
CA ALA A 68 9.78 17.33 -13.26
C ALA A 68 9.44 16.60 -11.96
N LEU A 69 8.23 16.06 -11.85
CA LEU A 69 7.76 15.39 -10.63
C LEU A 69 7.77 13.85 -10.74
N VAL A 70 8.10 13.31 -11.89
CA VAL A 70 8.11 11.86 -12.10
C VAL A 70 9.08 11.18 -11.13
N GLY A 71 8.61 10.11 -10.49
CA GLY A 71 9.42 9.30 -9.57
C GLY A 71 9.40 9.78 -8.12
N LEU A 72 8.80 10.92 -7.82
CA LEU A 72 8.73 11.40 -6.45
C LEU A 72 7.80 10.54 -5.61
N ARG A 73 8.22 10.27 -4.39
CA ARG A 73 7.40 9.57 -3.42
C ARG A 73 6.30 10.50 -2.92
N VAL A 74 5.12 9.91 -2.73
CA VAL A 74 3.93 10.64 -2.30
C VAL A 74 3.55 10.17 -0.91
N TYR A 75 3.35 11.12 0.00
CA TYR A 75 2.99 10.87 1.39
C TYR A 75 1.69 11.58 1.72
N THR A 76 1.03 11.09 2.75
CA THR A 76 -0.09 11.80 3.36
C THR A 76 0.10 11.81 4.87
N ASP A 77 -0.52 12.78 5.54
CA ASP A 77 -0.56 12.76 7.00
C ASP A 77 -1.55 11.66 7.43
N ARG A 78 -1.13 10.86 8.40
CA ARG A 78 -1.96 9.75 8.88
C ARG A 78 -3.35 10.23 9.31
N ALA A 79 -3.42 11.41 9.89
CA ALA A 79 -4.69 12.00 10.34
C ALA A 79 -5.64 12.34 9.19
N GLU A 80 -5.14 12.48 7.96
CA GLU A 80 -5.98 12.80 6.79
C GLU A 80 -6.53 11.54 6.10
N LEU A 81 -6.09 10.36 6.51
CA LEU A 81 -6.60 9.13 5.94
C LEU A 81 -8.06 8.89 6.35
N PRO A 82 -8.95 8.54 5.40
CA PRO A 82 -10.32 8.19 5.74
C PRO A 82 -10.37 7.01 6.71
N ARG A 83 -11.38 7.01 7.56
CA ARG A 83 -11.60 5.91 8.47
C ARG A 83 -12.07 4.69 7.68
N LEU A 84 -11.37 3.57 7.86
CA LEU A 84 -11.74 2.32 7.20
C LEU A 84 -12.79 1.57 8.00
N GLU A 85 -13.58 0.75 7.32
CA GLU A 85 -14.51 -0.16 7.97
C GLU A 85 -13.73 -1.22 8.77
N GLU A 86 -14.38 -1.77 9.78
CA GLU A 86 -13.80 -2.84 10.57
C GLU A 86 -13.41 -4.02 9.67
N GLY A 87 -12.20 -4.54 9.85
CA GLY A 87 -11.68 -5.63 9.03
C GLY A 87 -11.01 -5.19 7.73
N SER A 88 -11.02 -3.88 7.45
CA SER A 88 -10.32 -3.31 6.29
C SER A 88 -9.06 -2.59 6.73
N TYR A 89 -7.97 -2.77 5.97
CA TYR A 89 -6.66 -2.22 6.32
C TYR A 89 -5.96 -1.68 5.09
N TYR A 90 -5.17 -0.62 5.28
CA TYR A 90 -4.26 -0.15 4.23
C TYR A 90 -3.08 -1.11 4.14
N TYR A 91 -2.56 -1.33 2.95
CA TYR A 91 -1.44 -2.25 2.73
C TYR A 91 -0.21 -1.86 3.55
N PHE A 92 0.10 -0.56 3.66
CA PHE A 92 1.24 -0.12 4.45
C PHE A 92 1.11 -0.44 5.95
N GLU A 93 -0.12 -0.62 6.43
CA GLU A 93 -0.36 -1.01 7.82
C GLU A 93 -0.02 -2.46 8.09
N LEU A 94 -0.10 -3.29 7.06
CA LEU A 94 0.08 -4.74 7.18
C LEU A 94 1.48 -5.19 6.80
N ILE A 95 2.09 -4.55 5.80
CA ILE A 95 3.42 -4.94 5.33
C ILE A 95 4.45 -4.71 6.45
N GLY A 96 5.26 -5.72 6.71
CA GLY A 96 6.26 -5.70 7.77
C GLY A 96 5.79 -6.24 9.11
N ARG A 97 4.49 -6.47 9.29
CA ARG A 97 4.00 -7.02 10.56
C ARG A 97 4.43 -8.46 10.76
N PRO A 98 4.75 -8.83 12.00
CA PRO A 98 5.06 -10.23 12.30
C PRO A 98 3.82 -11.11 12.14
N VAL A 99 4.04 -12.35 11.72
CA VAL A 99 2.99 -13.35 11.55
C VAL A 99 3.23 -14.48 12.52
N PHE A 100 2.18 -14.85 13.26
CA PHE A 100 2.19 -15.96 14.21
C PHE A 100 1.21 -17.03 13.73
N VAL A 101 1.66 -18.28 13.77
CA VAL A 101 0.82 -19.42 13.41
C VAL A 101 0.67 -20.28 14.67
N ASP A 102 -0.57 -20.48 15.09
CA ASP A 102 -0.90 -21.19 16.34
C ASP A 102 -0.12 -20.66 17.55
N GLY A 103 0.05 -19.32 17.60
CA GLY A 103 0.73 -18.65 18.70
C GLY A 103 2.25 -18.64 18.61
N LYS A 104 2.83 -19.24 17.57
CA LYS A 104 4.29 -19.30 17.39
C LYS A 104 4.76 -18.36 16.29
N PRO A 105 5.89 -17.67 16.47
CA PRO A 105 6.45 -16.84 15.40
C PRO A 105 6.67 -17.65 14.12
N PHE A 106 6.17 -17.14 13.00
CA PHE A 106 6.25 -17.82 11.70
C PHE A 106 7.05 -17.05 10.68
N GLY A 107 6.82 -15.74 10.59
CA GLY A 107 7.46 -14.89 9.61
C GLY A 107 6.92 -13.48 9.65
N GLU A 108 6.86 -12.84 8.50
CA GLU A 108 6.36 -11.47 8.37
C GLU A 108 5.57 -11.29 7.08
N VAL A 109 4.75 -10.24 7.03
CA VAL A 109 4.08 -9.85 5.80
C VAL A 109 5.09 -9.14 4.92
N ALA A 110 5.48 -9.79 3.81
CA ALA A 110 6.46 -9.22 2.88
C ALA A 110 5.81 -8.28 1.87
N ASP A 111 4.56 -8.55 1.51
CA ASP A 111 3.85 -7.78 0.50
C ASP A 111 2.35 -8.06 0.59
N MET A 112 1.58 -7.37 -0.22
CA MET A 112 0.15 -7.59 -0.38
C MET A 112 -0.17 -7.72 -1.86
N ARG A 113 -1.13 -8.59 -2.19
CA ARG A 113 -1.64 -8.70 -3.55
C ARG A 113 -3.10 -8.30 -3.59
N GLU A 114 -3.40 -7.36 -4.44
CA GLU A 114 -4.76 -6.89 -4.67
C GLU A 114 -5.46 -7.82 -5.66
N GLY A 115 -6.75 -8.02 -5.45
CA GLY A 115 -7.55 -8.88 -6.32
C GLY A 115 -8.99 -8.95 -5.83
N PRO A 116 -9.77 -9.94 -6.31
CA PRO A 116 -11.13 -10.16 -5.81
C PRO A 116 -11.15 -10.35 -4.30
N GLN A 117 -10.08 -10.89 -3.74
CA GLN A 117 -9.80 -10.86 -2.30
C GLN A 117 -8.34 -10.52 -2.11
N ASP A 118 -8.06 -9.69 -1.10
CA ASP A 118 -6.69 -9.30 -0.81
C ASP A 118 -5.91 -10.47 -0.23
N LEU A 119 -4.69 -10.67 -0.70
CA LEU A 119 -3.82 -11.74 -0.24
C LEU A 119 -2.62 -11.19 0.50
N LEU A 120 -2.36 -11.76 1.67
CA LEU A 120 -1.12 -11.54 2.41
C LEU A 120 -0.03 -12.39 1.74
N VAL A 121 1.09 -11.76 1.41
CA VAL A 121 2.29 -12.48 0.99
C VAL A 121 3.17 -12.61 2.21
N ILE A 122 3.22 -13.81 2.78
CA ILE A 122 3.94 -14.07 4.03
C ILE A 122 5.27 -14.72 3.72
N ARG A 123 6.35 -14.13 4.22
CA ARG A 123 7.68 -14.69 4.12
C ARG A 123 7.98 -15.42 5.42
N ALA A 124 8.16 -16.74 5.34
CA ALA A 124 8.52 -17.54 6.50
C ALA A 124 9.97 -17.29 6.89
N GLN A 125 10.24 -17.31 8.19
CA GLN A 125 11.61 -17.22 8.69
C GLN A 125 12.34 -18.51 8.37
N GLY A 126 13.51 -18.37 7.69
CA GLY A 126 14.35 -19.51 7.41
C GLY A 126 15.13 -19.92 8.64
N SER A 127 15.24 -21.22 8.86
CA SER A 127 16.01 -21.78 9.96
C SER A 127 17.49 -21.91 9.68
N SER A 128 17.94 -21.66 8.45
CA SER A 128 19.35 -21.68 8.06
C SER A 128 19.64 -20.65 6.98
N LEU A 129 20.92 -20.25 6.88
CA LEU A 129 21.38 -19.32 5.86
C LEU A 129 21.21 -19.83 4.43
N ARG A 130 21.02 -21.13 4.26
CA ARG A 130 20.79 -21.77 2.97
C ARG A 130 19.32 -22.00 2.67
N ALA A 131 18.44 -21.83 3.66
CA ALA A 131 17.02 -22.00 3.43
C ALA A 131 16.51 -20.84 2.59
N ARG A 132 15.97 -21.17 1.41
CA ARG A 132 15.26 -20.17 0.63
C ARG A 132 14.05 -19.72 1.44
N HIS A 133 13.86 -18.43 1.54
CA HIS A 133 12.66 -17.91 2.16
C HIS A 133 11.45 -18.40 1.37
N ARG A 134 10.58 -19.15 2.02
CA ARG A 134 9.33 -19.57 1.42
C ARG A 134 8.31 -18.47 1.60
N THR A 135 7.57 -18.20 0.55
CA THR A 135 6.45 -17.27 0.61
C THR A 135 5.14 -18.03 0.50
N TYR A 136 4.14 -17.56 1.24
CA TYR A 136 2.82 -18.16 1.25
C TYR A 136 1.79 -17.09 0.99
N LEU A 137 0.74 -17.44 0.25
CA LEU A 137 -0.38 -16.54 -0.02
C LEU A 137 -1.54 -16.92 0.88
N VAL A 138 -1.98 -15.98 1.70
CA VAL A 138 -3.07 -16.22 2.66
C VAL A 138 -4.11 -15.12 2.50
N PRO A 139 -5.40 -15.46 2.29
CA PRO A 139 -6.45 -14.45 2.20
C PRO A 139 -6.59 -13.66 3.50
N LEU A 140 -6.55 -12.33 3.39
CA LEU A 140 -6.64 -11.45 4.55
C LEU A 140 -7.96 -11.62 5.31
N GLN A 141 -9.06 -11.81 4.58
CA GLN A 141 -10.40 -11.91 5.16
C GLN A 141 -10.80 -13.32 5.55
N ALA A 142 -9.86 -14.26 5.52
CA ALA A 142 -10.16 -15.63 5.90
C ALA A 142 -10.53 -15.73 7.39
N PRO A 143 -11.48 -16.61 7.77
CA PRO A 143 -11.92 -16.69 9.16
C PRO A 143 -10.85 -17.18 10.14
N TYR A 144 -9.80 -17.82 9.64
CA TYR A 144 -8.66 -18.27 10.45
C TYR A 144 -7.56 -17.20 10.58
N VAL A 145 -7.77 -16.01 10.03
CA VAL A 145 -6.82 -14.90 10.11
C VAL A 145 -7.37 -13.79 11.00
N ARG A 146 -6.58 -13.37 11.98
CA ARG A 146 -6.92 -12.25 12.86
C ARG A 146 -5.81 -11.21 12.81
N VAL A 147 -6.16 -9.97 12.53
CA VAL A 147 -5.22 -8.86 12.56
C VAL A 147 -5.32 -8.21 13.93
N GLU A 148 -4.22 -8.22 14.67
CA GLU A 148 -4.13 -7.63 15.99
C GLU A 148 -3.05 -6.56 16.01
N GLU A 149 -3.03 -5.75 17.04
CA GLU A 149 -2.08 -4.65 17.16
C GLU A 149 -0.62 -5.13 17.12
N GLY A 150 -0.33 -6.27 17.74
CA GLY A 150 1.02 -6.83 17.78
C GLY A 150 1.43 -7.66 16.57
N GLY A 151 0.52 -7.91 15.64
CA GLY A 151 0.83 -8.73 14.46
C GLY A 151 -0.37 -9.45 13.91
N ILE A 152 -0.13 -10.37 12.99
CA ILE A 152 -1.19 -11.15 12.36
C ILE A 152 -1.14 -12.56 12.90
N HIS A 153 -2.28 -13.03 13.42
CA HIS A 153 -2.41 -14.37 14.01
C HIS A 153 -3.23 -15.27 13.11
N ILE A 154 -2.67 -16.42 12.76
CA ILE A 154 -3.30 -17.39 11.86
C ILE A 154 -3.42 -18.72 12.58
N GLU A 155 -4.62 -19.32 12.49
CA GLU A 155 -4.81 -20.70 12.92
C GLU A 155 -4.46 -21.61 11.75
N ALA A 156 -3.52 -22.54 11.95
CA ALA A 156 -3.13 -23.46 10.88
C ALA A 156 -4.29 -24.39 10.53
N ILE A 157 -4.58 -24.45 9.24
CA ILE A 157 -5.54 -25.42 8.69
C ILE A 157 -4.80 -26.33 7.70
N PRO A 158 -5.30 -27.56 7.47
CA PRO A 158 -4.64 -28.47 6.54
C PRO A 158 -4.45 -27.83 5.16
N GLY A 159 -3.25 -27.94 4.62
CA GLY A 159 -2.92 -27.43 3.30
C GLY A 159 -2.53 -25.97 3.21
N LEU A 160 -2.68 -25.20 4.29
CA LEU A 160 -2.42 -23.75 4.22
C LEU A 160 -0.92 -23.44 4.05
N PHE A 161 -0.06 -24.18 4.75
CA PHE A 161 1.39 -24.00 4.72
C PHE A 161 2.16 -25.23 4.23
N ASP A 162 1.45 -26.14 3.61
CA ASP A 162 2.05 -27.39 3.10
C ASP A 162 2.62 -27.21 1.71
#